data_7fa2b4ff1304612b5862ba088f83938b
#
_entry.id   7fa2b4ff1304612b5862ba088f83938b
#
_cell.length_a   1.000
_cell.length_b   1.000
_cell.length_c   1.000
_cell.angle_alpha   90.00
_cell.angle_beta   90.00
_cell.angle_gamma   90.00
#
_symmetry.space_group_name_H-M   'P 1'
#
loop_
_entity.id
_entity.type
_entity.pdbx_description
1 polymer ?
#
loop_
_entity_poly.entity_id
_entity_poly.type
_entity_poly.pdbx_seq_one_letter_code
_entity_poly.pdbx_strand_id
1 'polypeptide(L)'
;MLLEGKIAVVTGAARGTGAAICRRFIDEGATVVVTDVLVEEGRARAEKLGPQASFVELDVTDTAAWSSMVDGVIARHGRIDVLVNNAGILHIGSIADTSMETFRRVIDVNASGAFAGIAAVAPHMTAGEGGSIINIASIDAMHGMNGLSAYTASKWAMRGLTHAAAIELGRSGIRVNTVCPAGGNPVMYGPWATQLGELGPAIGSYASNRAIPREASPDEIARVALFLASDLAAMVTGADIPVDGGHLAGDYLEGFDRLKADS
;
A
#
# COMPACT_ATOMS: atom_id res chain seq x y z
N MET A 1 17.46 -15.02 5.07
CA MET A 1 16.46 -13.94 5.18
C MET A 1 16.25 -13.34 3.79
N LEU A 2 15.00 -13.02 3.43
CA LEU A 2 14.66 -12.58 2.07
C LEU A 2 15.12 -11.15 1.75
N LEU A 3 15.37 -10.32 2.77
CA LEU A 3 15.75 -8.90 2.61
C LEU A 3 17.05 -8.58 3.37
N GLU A 4 17.93 -9.55 3.55
CA GLU A 4 19.22 -9.36 4.24
C GLU A 4 20.02 -8.20 3.64
N GLY A 5 20.35 -7.20 4.46
CA GLY A 5 21.13 -6.03 4.08
C GLY A 5 20.40 -5.03 3.16
N LYS A 6 19.11 -5.23 2.84
CA LYS A 6 18.33 -4.29 2.04
C LYS A 6 17.88 -3.09 2.86
N ILE A 7 17.85 -1.92 2.24
CA ILE A 7 17.35 -0.66 2.81
C ILE A 7 15.97 -0.37 2.25
N ALA A 8 14.97 -0.36 3.13
CA ALA A 8 13.58 -0.15 2.74
C ALA A 8 13.00 1.15 3.34
N VAL A 9 12.31 1.93 2.52
CA VAL A 9 11.52 3.09 2.95
C VAL A 9 10.04 2.73 2.87
N VAL A 10 9.28 2.95 3.96
CA VAL A 10 7.85 2.65 4.01
C VAL A 10 7.09 3.90 4.46
N THR A 11 6.16 4.38 3.62
CA THR A 11 5.35 5.57 3.94
C THR A 11 4.05 5.21 4.66
N GLY A 12 3.54 6.12 5.52
CA GLY A 12 2.34 5.86 6.33
C GLY A 12 2.56 4.68 7.29
N ALA A 13 3.74 4.58 7.87
CA ALA A 13 4.22 3.38 8.54
C ALA A 13 4.15 3.43 10.08
N ALA A 14 3.65 4.52 10.67
CA ALA A 14 3.45 4.63 12.12
C ALA A 14 2.47 3.57 12.65
N ARG A 15 1.48 3.18 11.84
CA ARG A 15 0.41 2.25 12.24
C ARG A 15 -0.12 1.41 11.06
N GLY A 16 -1.10 0.54 11.33
CA GLY A 16 -1.82 -0.24 10.31
C GLY A 16 -0.94 -1.13 9.45
N THR A 17 -1.24 -1.15 8.15
CA THR A 17 -0.55 -2.00 7.16
C THR A 17 0.92 -1.63 7.01
N GLY A 18 1.26 -0.33 6.98
CA GLY A 18 2.65 0.12 6.89
C GLY A 18 3.51 -0.37 8.06
N ALA A 19 2.97 -0.33 9.29
CA ALA A 19 3.65 -0.85 10.47
C ALA A 19 3.87 -2.37 10.41
N ALA A 20 2.90 -3.13 9.83
CA ALA A 20 3.04 -4.57 9.64
C ALA A 20 4.12 -4.89 8.58
N ILE A 21 4.17 -4.10 7.49
CA ILE A 21 5.21 -4.21 6.47
C ILE A 21 6.60 -3.98 7.07
N CYS A 22 6.78 -2.89 7.84
CA CYS A 22 8.05 -2.60 8.50
C CYS A 22 8.52 -3.76 9.38
N ARG A 23 7.65 -4.30 10.23
CA ARG A 23 7.97 -5.46 11.06
C ARG A 23 8.41 -6.64 10.21
N ARG A 24 7.61 -7.01 9.20
CA ARG A 24 7.89 -8.17 8.34
C ARG A 24 9.22 -8.01 7.61
N PHE A 25 9.55 -6.81 7.15
CA PHE A 25 10.81 -6.54 6.46
C PHE A 25 12.02 -6.66 7.40
N ILE A 26 11.88 -6.18 8.64
CA ILE A 26 12.93 -6.33 9.67
C ILE A 26 13.11 -7.80 10.06
N ASP A 27 12.03 -8.56 10.24
CA ASP A 27 12.08 -10.00 10.54
C ASP A 27 12.82 -10.79 9.43
N GLU A 28 12.91 -10.21 8.22
CA GLU A 28 13.60 -10.76 7.05
C GLU A 28 14.95 -10.08 6.74
N GLY A 29 15.49 -9.30 7.69
CA GLY A 29 16.86 -8.78 7.65
C GLY A 29 17.02 -7.39 7.02
N ALA A 30 15.94 -6.69 6.68
CA ALA A 30 16.04 -5.33 6.18
C ALA A 30 16.34 -4.31 7.28
N THR A 31 16.98 -3.21 6.88
CA THR A 31 16.94 -1.95 7.62
C THR A 31 15.79 -1.11 7.08
N VAL A 32 14.93 -0.60 7.97
CA VAL A 32 13.68 0.08 7.56
C VAL A 32 13.67 1.52 8.03
N VAL A 33 13.35 2.42 7.10
CA VAL A 33 13.02 3.82 7.39
C VAL A 33 11.49 3.93 7.45
N VAL A 34 10.97 4.06 8.66
CA VAL A 34 9.55 4.35 8.96
C VAL A 34 9.30 5.80 8.65
N THR A 35 8.38 6.11 7.73
CA THR A 35 8.01 7.51 7.46
C THR A 35 6.51 7.73 7.64
N ASP A 36 6.14 8.84 8.27
CA ASP A 36 4.75 9.22 8.54
C ASP A 36 4.69 10.72 8.91
N VAL A 37 3.50 11.32 8.83
CA VAL A 37 3.19 12.64 9.40
C VAL A 37 2.91 12.56 10.91
N LEU A 38 2.63 11.39 11.45
CA LEU A 38 2.35 11.11 12.86
C LEU A 38 3.67 10.92 13.63
N VAL A 39 4.32 12.01 14.00
CA VAL A 39 5.69 12.04 14.51
C VAL A 39 5.86 11.16 15.75
N GLU A 40 5.01 11.35 16.77
CA GLU A 40 5.12 10.61 18.03
C GLU A 40 4.86 9.10 17.85
N GLU A 41 3.81 8.76 17.08
CA GLU A 41 3.49 7.37 16.78
C GLU A 41 4.59 6.71 15.93
N GLY A 42 5.15 7.44 14.97
CA GLY A 42 6.23 6.97 14.11
C GLY A 42 7.53 6.73 14.88
N ARG A 43 7.92 7.64 15.78
CA ARG A 43 9.07 7.46 16.68
C ARG A 43 8.90 6.24 17.60
N ALA A 44 7.75 6.14 18.25
CA ALA A 44 7.42 4.98 19.09
C ALA A 44 7.40 3.67 18.30
N ARG A 45 6.98 3.71 17.05
CA ARG A 45 7.01 2.56 16.15
C ARG A 45 8.43 2.13 15.83
N ALA A 46 9.30 3.05 15.44
CA ALA A 46 10.70 2.75 15.14
C ALA A 46 11.43 2.20 16.36
N GLU A 47 11.23 2.80 17.54
CA GLU A 47 11.79 2.31 18.80
C GLU A 47 11.37 0.86 19.11
N LYS A 48 10.06 0.57 18.96
CA LYS A 48 9.52 -0.79 19.19
C LYS A 48 10.07 -1.83 18.20
N LEU A 49 10.42 -1.41 17.00
CA LEU A 49 10.98 -2.28 15.96
C LEU A 49 12.48 -2.55 16.18
N GLY A 50 13.15 -1.73 16.97
CA GLY A 50 14.54 -1.95 17.36
C GLY A 50 15.58 -1.26 16.45
N PRO A 51 16.86 -1.62 16.56
CA PRO A 51 17.97 -0.86 15.96
C PRO A 51 18.00 -0.86 14.44
N GLN A 52 17.28 -1.77 13.79
CA GLN A 52 17.15 -1.82 12.33
C GLN A 52 16.04 -0.88 11.80
N ALA A 53 15.36 -0.15 12.67
CA ALA A 53 14.37 0.85 12.29
C ALA A 53 14.84 2.27 12.63
N SER A 54 14.50 3.21 11.78
CA SER A 54 14.62 4.65 12.06
C SER A 54 13.32 5.34 11.64
N PHE A 55 13.04 6.50 12.25
CA PHE A 55 11.88 7.32 11.88
C PHE A 55 12.33 8.61 11.21
N VAL A 56 11.64 8.99 10.14
CA VAL A 56 11.74 10.29 9.47
C VAL A 56 10.33 10.82 9.26
N GLU A 57 10.07 12.05 9.70
CA GLU A 57 8.82 12.76 9.40
C GLU A 57 8.71 13.01 7.89
N LEU A 58 7.57 12.66 7.30
CA LEU A 58 7.33 12.84 5.89
C LEU A 58 5.85 13.07 5.61
N ASP A 59 5.51 14.24 5.11
CA ASP A 59 4.29 14.45 4.35
C ASP A 59 4.56 14.09 2.89
N VAL A 60 3.89 13.06 2.39
CA VAL A 60 4.09 12.56 1.02
C VAL A 60 3.67 13.55 -0.05
N THR A 61 2.94 14.61 0.31
CA THR A 61 2.55 15.70 -0.61
C THR A 61 3.63 16.77 -0.74
N ASP A 62 4.65 16.76 0.12
CA ASP A 62 5.76 17.71 0.10
C ASP A 62 6.98 17.13 -0.64
N THR A 63 7.22 17.62 -1.84
CA THR A 63 8.35 17.18 -2.68
C THR A 63 9.72 17.57 -2.11
N ALA A 64 9.82 18.68 -1.34
CA ALA A 64 11.07 19.05 -0.68
C ALA A 64 11.38 18.12 0.49
N ALA A 65 10.36 17.70 1.24
CA ALA A 65 10.50 16.71 2.30
C ALA A 65 10.96 15.35 1.72
N TRP A 66 10.45 14.93 0.57
CA TRP A 66 10.92 13.73 -0.13
C TRP A 66 12.42 13.81 -0.46
N SER A 67 12.88 14.92 -1.07
CA SER A 67 14.31 15.10 -1.40
C SER A 67 15.18 15.02 -0.15
N SER A 68 14.82 15.72 0.91
CA SER A 68 15.56 15.74 2.18
C SER A 68 15.62 14.35 2.83
N MET A 69 14.51 13.60 2.79
CA MET A 69 14.45 12.25 3.33
C MET A 69 15.35 11.30 2.54
N VAL A 70 15.27 11.32 1.21
CA VAL A 70 16.08 10.46 0.33
C VAL A 70 17.56 10.78 0.51
N ASP A 71 17.96 12.06 0.48
CA ASP A 71 19.36 12.48 0.70
C ASP A 71 19.88 11.97 2.04
N GLY A 72 19.07 12.07 3.10
CA GLY A 72 19.42 11.57 4.44
C GLY A 72 19.60 10.05 4.48
N VAL A 73 18.74 9.29 3.78
CA VAL A 73 18.85 7.83 3.69
C VAL A 73 20.09 7.42 2.89
N ILE A 74 20.35 8.07 1.76
CA ILE A 74 21.54 7.82 0.93
C ILE A 74 22.82 8.17 1.69
N ALA A 75 22.86 9.30 2.37
CA ALA A 75 24.03 9.70 3.18
C ALA A 75 24.34 8.69 4.28
N ARG A 76 23.31 8.08 4.88
CA ARG A 76 23.46 7.13 6.00
C ARG A 76 23.73 5.71 5.56
N HIS A 77 23.08 5.25 4.49
CA HIS A 77 23.05 3.84 4.10
C HIS A 77 23.66 3.57 2.72
N GLY A 78 23.93 4.60 1.93
CA GLY A 78 24.51 4.50 0.60
C GLY A 78 23.53 4.08 -0.51
N ARG A 79 22.35 3.59 -0.15
CA ARG A 79 21.37 3.03 -1.11
C ARG A 79 19.93 3.04 -0.59
N ILE A 80 18.99 2.89 -1.49
CA ILE A 80 17.59 2.52 -1.23
C ILE A 80 17.25 1.37 -2.16
N ASP A 81 16.86 0.21 -1.61
CA ASP A 81 16.53 -1.00 -2.37
C ASP A 81 15.03 -1.17 -2.56
N VAL A 82 14.25 -0.72 -1.58
CA VAL A 82 12.80 -0.91 -1.57
C VAL A 82 12.10 0.40 -1.18
N LEU A 83 11.11 0.79 -1.97
CA LEU A 83 10.14 1.81 -1.60
C LEU A 83 8.76 1.17 -1.49
N VAL A 84 8.06 1.40 -0.35
CA VAL A 84 6.65 1.05 -0.21
C VAL A 84 5.83 2.32 -0.06
N ASN A 85 5.10 2.69 -1.10
CA ASN A 85 4.10 3.76 -1.09
C ASN A 85 2.82 3.21 -0.45
N ASN A 86 2.72 3.33 0.88
CA ASN A 86 1.59 2.85 1.66
C ASN A 86 0.76 4.01 2.26
N ALA A 87 1.32 5.20 2.41
CA ALA A 87 0.57 6.36 2.89
C ALA A 87 -0.71 6.57 2.08
N GLY A 88 -1.81 6.82 2.77
CA GLY A 88 -3.08 7.04 2.10
C GLY A 88 -4.19 7.42 3.06
N ILE A 89 -5.17 8.16 2.55
CA ILE A 89 -6.37 8.57 3.27
C ILE A 89 -7.61 8.06 2.56
N LEU A 90 -8.67 7.82 3.34
CA LEU A 90 -9.98 7.41 2.87
C LEU A 90 -10.97 8.58 3.04
N HIS A 91 -11.81 8.79 2.03
CA HIS A 91 -13.02 9.60 2.13
C HIS A 91 -14.22 8.76 1.74
N ILE A 92 -15.26 8.79 2.58
CA ILE A 92 -16.56 8.16 2.32
C ILE A 92 -17.61 9.27 2.22
N GLY A 93 -18.28 9.36 1.09
CA GLY A 93 -19.32 10.36 0.85
C GLY A 93 -19.92 10.21 -0.55
N SER A 94 -21.15 10.72 -0.74
CA SER A 94 -21.75 10.73 -2.07
C SER A 94 -20.95 11.61 -3.04
N ILE A 95 -21.06 11.35 -4.33
CA ILE A 95 -20.44 12.22 -5.37
C ILE A 95 -20.93 13.67 -5.24
N ALA A 96 -22.23 13.85 -4.94
CA ALA A 96 -22.83 15.18 -4.84
C ALA A 96 -22.31 15.99 -3.62
N ASP A 97 -21.98 15.30 -2.52
CA ASP A 97 -21.56 15.92 -1.26
C ASP A 97 -20.03 15.98 -1.10
N THR A 98 -19.29 15.30 -1.97
CA THR A 98 -17.81 15.34 -1.94
C THR A 98 -17.31 16.63 -2.57
N SER A 99 -16.72 17.52 -1.74
CA SER A 99 -16.17 18.77 -2.23
C SER A 99 -14.94 18.55 -3.13
N MET A 100 -14.67 19.49 -4.05
CA MET A 100 -13.45 19.46 -4.87
C MET A 100 -12.18 19.57 -4.03
N GLU A 101 -12.23 20.22 -2.89
CA GLU A 101 -11.11 20.28 -1.95
C GLU A 101 -10.81 18.89 -1.38
N THR A 102 -11.83 18.19 -0.88
CA THR A 102 -11.72 16.80 -0.38
C THR A 102 -11.22 15.86 -1.47
N PHE A 103 -11.80 15.96 -2.68
CA PHE A 103 -11.37 15.15 -3.82
C PHE A 103 -9.88 15.34 -4.12
N ARG A 104 -9.43 16.61 -4.25
CA ARG A 104 -8.02 16.94 -4.50
C ARG A 104 -7.11 16.42 -3.40
N ARG A 105 -7.47 16.62 -2.13
CA ARG A 105 -6.69 16.13 -1.00
C ARG A 105 -6.48 14.61 -1.05
N VAL A 106 -7.52 13.83 -1.41
CA VAL A 106 -7.40 12.37 -1.54
C VAL A 106 -6.47 12.00 -2.71
N ILE A 107 -6.57 12.68 -3.84
CA ILE A 107 -5.66 12.50 -4.98
C ILE A 107 -4.23 12.86 -4.59
N ASP A 108 -4.03 14.00 -3.95
CA ASP A 108 -2.70 14.50 -3.59
C ASP A 108 -1.95 13.53 -2.67
N VAL A 109 -2.62 13.03 -1.64
CA VAL A 109 -1.99 12.06 -0.73
C VAL A 109 -1.79 10.70 -1.41
N ASN A 110 -2.85 10.14 -2.01
CA ASN A 110 -2.83 8.73 -2.42
C ASN A 110 -2.11 8.51 -3.76
N ALA A 111 -2.20 9.44 -4.70
CA ALA A 111 -1.66 9.31 -6.05
C ALA A 111 -0.44 10.20 -6.29
N SER A 112 -0.57 11.53 -6.04
CA SER A 112 0.55 12.46 -6.24
C SER A 112 1.70 12.15 -5.28
N GLY A 113 1.41 11.78 -4.02
CA GLY A 113 2.41 11.36 -3.05
C GLY A 113 3.18 10.11 -3.49
N ALA A 114 2.49 9.11 -4.06
CA ALA A 114 3.15 7.92 -4.61
C ALA A 114 4.04 8.27 -5.81
N PHE A 115 3.58 9.16 -6.71
CA PHE A 115 4.39 9.66 -7.81
C PHE A 115 5.66 10.38 -7.29
N ALA A 116 5.50 11.27 -6.31
CA ALA A 116 6.63 11.98 -5.70
C ALA A 116 7.66 11.02 -5.10
N GLY A 117 7.20 9.96 -4.43
CA GLY A 117 8.06 8.91 -3.89
C GLY A 117 8.84 8.17 -4.99
N ILE A 118 8.17 7.75 -6.05
CA ILE A 118 8.81 7.09 -7.20
C ILE A 118 9.86 8.03 -7.83
N ALA A 119 9.48 9.28 -8.10
CA ALA A 119 10.36 10.27 -8.70
C ALA A 119 11.60 10.55 -7.84
N ALA A 120 11.45 10.58 -6.51
CA ALA A 120 12.55 10.84 -5.59
C ALA A 120 13.55 9.68 -5.51
N VAL A 121 13.09 8.40 -5.50
CA VAL A 121 14.00 7.26 -5.33
C VAL A 121 14.56 6.72 -6.63
N ALA A 122 13.84 6.84 -7.76
CA ALA A 122 14.21 6.23 -9.03
C ALA A 122 15.62 6.62 -9.54
N PRO A 123 16.08 7.88 -9.43
CA PRO A 123 17.45 8.24 -9.83
C PRO A 123 18.52 7.48 -9.02
N HIS A 124 18.32 7.30 -7.72
CA HIS A 124 19.26 6.61 -6.86
C HIS A 124 19.25 5.09 -7.09
N MET A 125 18.07 4.50 -7.28
CA MET A 125 17.94 3.08 -7.65
C MET A 125 18.58 2.82 -9.03
N THR A 126 18.39 3.71 -10.02
CA THR A 126 18.97 3.59 -11.36
C THR A 126 20.50 3.71 -11.33
N ALA A 127 21.05 4.56 -10.49
CA ALA A 127 22.51 4.70 -10.30
C ALA A 127 23.12 3.53 -9.50
N GLY A 128 22.31 2.75 -8.80
CA GLY A 128 22.68 1.58 -8.02
C GLY A 128 22.48 0.25 -8.77
N GLU A 129 21.96 -0.72 -8.04
CA GLU A 129 21.69 -2.08 -8.54
C GLU A 129 20.22 -2.33 -8.91
N GLY A 130 19.44 -1.27 -9.13
CA GLY A 130 18.00 -1.35 -9.30
C GLY A 130 17.25 -1.34 -7.96
N GLY A 131 16.04 -1.91 -7.94
CA GLY A 131 15.23 -1.93 -6.73
C GLY A 131 13.82 -2.45 -6.93
N SER A 132 13.01 -2.38 -5.86
CA SER A 132 11.60 -2.73 -5.90
C SER A 132 10.74 -1.61 -5.33
N ILE A 133 9.75 -1.15 -6.11
CA ILE A 133 8.75 -0.17 -5.69
C ILE A 133 7.41 -0.88 -5.58
N ILE A 134 6.76 -0.74 -4.42
CA ILE A 134 5.51 -1.41 -4.10
C ILE A 134 4.48 -0.35 -3.74
N ASN A 135 3.42 -0.27 -4.51
CA ASN A 135 2.32 0.66 -4.29
C ASN A 135 1.16 -0.07 -3.61
N ILE A 136 0.80 0.33 -2.39
CA ILE A 136 -0.36 -0.24 -1.68
C ILE A 136 -1.62 0.49 -2.16
N ALA A 137 -2.31 -0.13 -3.11
CA ALA A 137 -3.54 0.40 -3.65
C ALA A 137 -4.77 -0.06 -2.85
N SER A 138 -5.70 -0.72 -3.50
CA SER A 138 -6.94 -1.31 -2.98
C SER A 138 -7.56 -2.15 -4.09
N ILE A 139 -8.49 -3.04 -3.78
CA ILE A 139 -9.38 -3.60 -4.79
C ILE A 139 -10.15 -2.48 -5.53
N ASP A 140 -10.36 -1.33 -4.89
CA ASP A 140 -10.96 -0.14 -5.52
C ASP A 140 -10.10 0.48 -6.64
N ALA A 141 -8.89 -0.03 -6.89
CA ALA A 141 -8.12 0.23 -8.10
C ALA A 141 -8.53 -0.66 -9.29
N MET A 142 -9.44 -1.61 -9.08
CA MET A 142 -9.85 -2.62 -10.06
C MET A 142 -11.38 -2.65 -10.27
N HIS A 143 -12.14 -2.15 -9.31
CA HIS A 143 -13.59 -1.94 -9.39
C HIS A 143 -13.99 -0.62 -8.72
N GLY A 144 -15.25 -0.25 -8.77
CA GLY A 144 -15.78 0.92 -8.07
C GLY A 144 -16.75 0.53 -6.96
N MET A 145 -16.85 1.39 -5.93
CA MET A 145 -17.86 1.28 -4.88
C MET A 145 -18.53 2.64 -4.71
N ASN A 146 -19.86 2.64 -4.53
CA ASN A 146 -20.59 3.86 -4.21
C ASN A 146 -20.10 4.46 -2.89
N GLY A 147 -20.04 5.78 -2.81
CA GLY A 147 -19.51 6.49 -1.66
C GLY A 147 -17.98 6.61 -1.61
N LEU A 148 -17.23 5.98 -2.54
CA LEU A 148 -15.76 6.00 -2.55
C LEU A 148 -15.16 6.70 -3.79
N SER A 149 -15.88 7.63 -4.42
CA SER A 149 -15.47 8.21 -5.71
C SER A 149 -14.05 8.78 -5.72
N ALA A 150 -13.69 9.61 -4.74
CA ALA A 150 -12.36 10.20 -4.64
C ALA A 150 -11.28 9.15 -4.34
N TYR A 151 -11.57 8.22 -3.43
CA TYR A 151 -10.67 7.14 -3.08
C TYR A 151 -10.43 6.20 -4.27
N THR A 152 -11.48 5.72 -4.89
CA THR A 152 -11.43 4.90 -6.11
C THR A 152 -10.61 5.57 -7.20
N ALA A 153 -10.90 6.83 -7.53
CA ALA A 153 -10.13 7.60 -8.53
C ALA A 153 -8.63 7.64 -8.19
N SER A 154 -8.28 7.87 -6.91
CA SER A 154 -6.89 7.90 -6.47
C SER A 154 -6.18 6.54 -6.60
N LYS A 155 -6.90 5.44 -6.32
CA LYS A 155 -6.32 4.08 -6.39
C LYS A 155 -6.21 3.58 -7.84
N TRP A 156 -7.11 3.97 -8.72
CA TRP A 156 -6.97 3.77 -10.17
C TRP A 156 -5.77 4.57 -10.74
N ALA A 157 -5.58 5.81 -10.29
CA ALA A 157 -4.42 6.61 -10.69
C ALA A 157 -3.10 5.94 -10.25
N MET A 158 -3.03 5.43 -9.02
CA MET A 158 -1.87 4.69 -8.51
C MET A 158 -1.58 3.44 -9.34
N ARG A 159 -2.60 2.69 -9.74
CA ARG A 159 -2.47 1.53 -10.62
C ARG A 159 -1.92 1.92 -11.99
N GLY A 160 -2.48 2.94 -12.64
CA GLY A 160 -1.97 3.47 -13.93
C GLY A 160 -0.53 3.94 -13.82
N LEU A 161 -0.18 4.64 -12.75
CA LEU A 161 1.20 5.06 -12.45
C LEU A 161 2.14 3.86 -12.32
N THR A 162 1.71 2.79 -11.63
CA THR A 162 2.50 1.56 -11.48
C THR A 162 2.86 0.95 -12.83
N HIS A 163 1.89 0.83 -13.74
CA HIS A 163 2.12 0.26 -15.07
C HIS A 163 3.09 1.12 -15.89
N ALA A 164 2.92 2.44 -15.89
CA ALA A 164 3.82 3.36 -16.60
C ALA A 164 5.25 3.28 -16.05
N ALA A 165 5.40 3.37 -14.72
CA ALA A 165 6.70 3.32 -14.07
C ALA A 165 7.39 1.95 -14.24
N ALA A 166 6.65 0.84 -14.25
CA ALA A 166 7.21 -0.49 -14.50
C ALA A 166 7.87 -0.60 -15.89
N ILE A 167 7.23 -0.04 -16.91
CA ILE A 167 7.77 -0.03 -18.28
C ILE A 167 8.97 0.91 -18.40
N GLU A 168 8.87 2.10 -17.80
CA GLU A 168 9.92 3.13 -17.89
C GLU A 168 11.19 2.70 -17.12
N LEU A 169 11.04 2.19 -15.90
CA LEU A 169 12.15 1.93 -15.00
C LEU A 169 12.70 0.50 -15.08
N GLY A 170 11.99 -0.42 -15.75
CA GLY A 170 12.36 -1.83 -15.81
C GLY A 170 13.74 -2.08 -16.41
N ARG A 171 14.16 -1.29 -17.42
CA ARG A 171 15.51 -1.41 -18.03
C ARG A 171 16.64 -0.97 -17.09
N SER A 172 16.31 -0.24 -16.02
CA SER A 172 17.25 0.13 -14.95
C SER A 172 17.24 -0.89 -13.80
N GLY A 173 16.61 -2.06 -13.98
CA GLY A 173 16.53 -3.09 -12.92
C GLY A 173 15.52 -2.75 -11.81
N ILE A 174 14.64 -1.77 -12.00
CA ILE A 174 13.64 -1.38 -11.01
C ILE A 174 12.31 -2.03 -11.35
N ARG A 175 11.77 -2.82 -10.42
CA ARG A 175 10.44 -3.42 -10.52
C ARG A 175 9.42 -2.54 -9.81
N VAL A 176 8.24 -2.35 -10.40
CA VAL A 176 7.16 -1.56 -9.81
C VAL A 176 5.87 -2.37 -9.87
N ASN A 177 5.26 -2.63 -8.72
CA ASN A 177 4.05 -3.46 -8.62
C ASN A 177 3.03 -2.85 -7.65
N THR A 178 1.78 -3.27 -7.82
CA THR A 178 0.67 -2.87 -6.96
C THR A 178 0.19 -4.03 -6.12
N VAL A 179 -0.06 -3.79 -4.84
CA VAL A 179 -0.81 -4.68 -3.96
C VAL A 179 -2.20 -4.09 -3.76
N CYS A 180 -3.24 -4.89 -3.98
CA CYS A 180 -4.64 -4.47 -3.96
C CYS A 180 -5.43 -5.19 -2.84
N PRO A 181 -5.38 -4.72 -1.58
CA PRO A 181 -6.11 -5.33 -0.48
C PRO A 181 -7.61 -5.09 -0.56
N ALA A 182 -8.39 -6.04 -0.01
CA ALA A 182 -9.78 -5.85 0.37
C ALA A 182 -9.91 -5.75 1.88
N GLY A 183 -9.87 -4.55 2.42
CA GLY A 183 -9.82 -4.30 3.87
C GLY A 183 -8.39 -4.36 4.42
N GLY A 184 -8.26 -4.81 5.67
CA GLY A 184 -6.94 -5.05 6.30
C GLY A 184 -6.30 -3.84 6.98
N ASN A 185 -6.95 -2.69 7.00
CA ASN A 185 -6.44 -1.52 7.74
C ASN A 185 -7.56 -0.86 8.58
N PRO A 186 -7.92 -1.41 9.75
CA PRO A 186 -9.00 -0.88 10.58
C PRO A 186 -8.74 0.56 11.04
N VAL A 187 -7.49 0.99 11.10
CA VAL A 187 -7.13 2.36 11.50
C VAL A 187 -7.62 3.39 10.48
N MET A 188 -7.63 3.05 9.19
CA MET A 188 -8.11 3.92 8.12
C MET A 188 -9.61 4.19 8.21
N TYR A 189 -10.37 3.23 8.77
CA TYR A 189 -11.82 3.34 8.96
C TYR A 189 -12.22 4.08 10.24
N GLY A 190 -11.28 4.36 11.15
CA GLY A 190 -11.54 5.01 12.42
C GLY A 190 -12.42 6.26 12.35
N PRO A 191 -12.13 7.23 11.47
CA PRO A 191 -12.96 8.43 11.29
C PRO A 191 -14.41 8.15 10.87
N TRP A 192 -14.69 6.98 10.31
CA TRP A 192 -15.97 6.54 9.76
C TRP A 192 -16.65 5.46 10.61
N ALA A 193 -16.07 5.10 11.77
CA ALA A 193 -16.50 3.95 12.55
C ALA A 193 -17.99 3.98 12.95
N THR A 194 -18.52 5.16 13.31
CA THR A 194 -19.93 5.33 13.67
C THR A 194 -20.85 5.05 12.48
N GLN A 195 -20.60 5.72 11.34
CA GLN A 195 -21.41 5.58 10.13
C GLN A 195 -21.30 4.15 9.55
N LEU A 196 -20.12 3.56 9.57
CA LEU A 196 -19.92 2.17 9.14
C LEU A 196 -20.58 1.17 10.08
N GLY A 197 -20.68 1.48 11.38
CA GLY A 197 -21.41 0.67 12.34
C GLY A 197 -22.91 0.56 12.02
N GLU A 198 -23.51 1.64 11.55
CA GLU A 198 -24.91 1.65 11.08
C GLU A 198 -25.14 0.78 9.84
N LEU A 199 -24.09 0.60 9.03
CA LEU A 199 -24.11 -0.24 7.82
C LEU A 199 -23.61 -1.67 8.08
N GLY A 200 -23.41 -2.05 9.34
CA GLY A 200 -22.81 -3.32 9.73
C GLY A 200 -23.37 -4.56 9.02
N PRO A 201 -24.71 -4.74 8.89
CA PRO A 201 -25.28 -5.87 8.16
C PRO A 201 -24.90 -5.90 6.67
N ALA A 202 -24.87 -4.75 6.02
CA ALA A 202 -24.51 -4.65 4.60
C ALA A 202 -23.01 -4.93 4.38
N ILE A 203 -22.14 -4.40 5.27
CA ILE A 203 -20.71 -4.66 5.25
C ILE A 203 -20.43 -6.14 5.54
N GLY A 204 -21.12 -6.74 6.49
CA GLY A 204 -21.02 -8.16 6.79
C GLY A 204 -21.40 -9.03 5.59
N SER A 205 -22.49 -8.71 4.89
CA SER A 205 -22.91 -9.39 3.66
C SER A 205 -21.87 -9.25 2.55
N TYR A 206 -21.35 -8.04 2.36
CA TYR A 206 -20.29 -7.77 1.37
C TYR A 206 -19.01 -8.58 1.63
N ALA A 207 -18.62 -8.75 2.89
CA ALA A 207 -17.46 -9.56 3.25
C ALA A 207 -17.73 -11.07 3.11
N SER A 208 -18.95 -11.53 3.41
CA SER A 208 -19.31 -12.96 3.39
C SER A 208 -19.43 -13.55 1.98
N ASN A 209 -19.65 -12.73 0.95
CA ASN A 209 -19.74 -13.17 -0.44
C ASN A 209 -18.39 -13.48 -1.10
N ARG A 210 -17.30 -13.35 -0.36
CA ARG A 210 -15.97 -13.71 -0.86
C ARG A 210 -15.72 -15.22 -0.73
N ALA A 211 -14.83 -15.75 -1.56
CA ALA A 211 -14.40 -17.16 -1.44
C ALA A 211 -13.75 -17.44 -0.08
N ILE A 212 -12.96 -16.49 0.45
CA ILE A 212 -12.48 -16.45 1.84
C ILE A 212 -13.25 -15.35 2.56
N PRO A 213 -14.29 -15.68 3.37
CA PRO A 213 -15.31 -14.74 3.84
C PRO A 213 -14.83 -13.88 5.03
N ARG A 214 -13.71 -13.20 4.86
CA ARG A 214 -13.14 -12.26 5.84
C ARG A 214 -12.25 -11.24 5.16
N GLU A 215 -11.94 -10.17 5.86
CA GLU A 215 -10.91 -9.24 5.42
C GLU A 215 -9.50 -9.82 5.56
N ALA A 216 -8.58 -9.35 4.71
CA ALA A 216 -7.17 -9.62 4.88
C ALA A 216 -6.65 -8.92 6.16
N SER A 217 -5.76 -9.56 6.87
CA SER A 217 -5.03 -8.92 7.96
C SER A 217 -3.88 -8.04 7.43
N PRO A 218 -3.41 -7.04 8.21
CA PRO A 218 -2.21 -6.27 7.84
C PRO A 218 -0.99 -7.14 7.57
N ASP A 219 -0.83 -8.27 8.28
CA ASP A 219 0.28 -9.20 8.08
C ASP A 219 0.19 -9.98 6.76
N GLU A 220 -1.02 -10.35 6.33
CA GLU A 220 -1.21 -11.02 5.02
C GLU A 220 -0.85 -10.08 3.86
N ILE A 221 -1.18 -8.78 3.98
CA ILE A 221 -0.75 -7.76 3.02
C ILE A 221 0.77 -7.60 3.05
N ALA A 222 1.37 -7.55 4.24
CA ALA A 222 2.80 -7.42 4.43
C ALA A 222 3.60 -8.59 3.82
N ARG A 223 3.05 -9.82 3.84
CA ARG A 223 3.68 -10.99 3.18
C ARG A 223 3.74 -10.84 1.66
N VAL A 224 2.70 -10.28 1.05
CA VAL A 224 2.71 -10.02 -0.40
C VAL A 224 3.69 -8.89 -0.74
N ALA A 225 3.75 -7.84 0.09
CA ALA A 225 4.75 -6.79 -0.06
C ALA A 225 6.18 -7.35 0.09
N LEU A 226 6.43 -8.27 1.04
CA LEU A 226 7.70 -8.96 1.21
C LEU A 226 8.09 -9.76 -0.04
N PHE A 227 7.16 -10.55 -0.58
CA PHE A 227 7.40 -11.28 -1.84
C PHE A 227 7.85 -10.33 -2.94
N LEU A 228 7.13 -9.23 -3.15
CA LEU A 228 7.45 -8.23 -4.17
C LEU A 228 8.77 -7.49 -3.92
N ALA A 229 9.14 -7.27 -2.65
CA ALA A 229 10.41 -6.66 -2.26
C ALA A 229 11.61 -7.57 -2.52
N SER A 230 11.42 -8.88 -2.48
CA SER A 230 12.47 -9.88 -2.54
C SER A 230 12.81 -10.32 -3.97
N ASP A 231 13.91 -11.05 -4.12
CA ASP A 231 14.35 -11.65 -5.39
C ASP A 231 13.42 -12.79 -5.86
N LEU A 232 12.51 -13.29 -5.01
CA LEU A 232 11.46 -14.22 -5.43
C LEU A 232 10.55 -13.61 -6.50
N ALA A 233 10.47 -12.28 -6.56
CA ALA A 233 9.69 -11.55 -7.56
C ALA A 233 10.56 -10.95 -8.69
N ALA A 234 11.74 -11.52 -8.98
CA ALA A 234 12.72 -10.95 -9.94
C ALA A 234 12.13 -10.67 -11.34
N MET A 235 11.13 -11.43 -11.78
CA MET A 235 10.45 -11.26 -13.06
C MET A 235 9.03 -10.71 -12.94
N VAL A 236 8.67 -10.15 -11.75
CA VAL A 236 7.35 -9.56 -11.51
C VAL A 236 7.46 -8.05 -11.50
N THR A 237 6.97 -7.40 -12.55
CA THR A 237 6.85 -5.94 -12.65
C THR A 237 5.60 -5.56 -13.43
N GLY A 238 4.95 -4.46 -13.08
CA GLY A 238 3.68 -4.01 -13.66
C GLY A 238 2.48 -4.87 -13.25
N ALA A 239 2.62 -5.70 -12.21
CA ALA A 239 1.55 -6.56 -11.75
C ALA A 239 0.64 -5.86 -10.74
N ASP A 240 -0.66 -6.17 -10.81
CA ASP A 240 -1.66 -5.84 -9.80
C ASP A 240 -2.00 -7.12 -9.03
N ILE A 241 -1.65 -7.19 -7.76
CA ILE A 241 -1.83 -8.39 -6.94
C ILE A 241 -2.96 -8.19 -5.93
N PRO A 242 -4.16 -8.78 -6.15
CA PRO A 242 -5.23 -8.75 -5.18
C PRO A 242 -4.86 -9.53 -3.90
N VAL A 243 -5.22 -8.95 -2.74
CA VAL A 243 -5.18 -9.61 -1.43
C VAL A 243 -6.58 -9.44 -0.84
N ASP A 244 -7.54 -10.15 -1.42
CA ASP A 244 -8.96 -9.83 -1.33
C ASP A 244 -9.87 -11.03 -0.97
N GLY A 245 -9.30 -12.19 -0.74
CA GLY A 245 -10.07 -13.40 -0.45
C GLY A 245 -10.92 -13.89 -1.62
N GLY A 246 -10.54 -13.52 -2.87
CA GLY A 246 -11.26 -13.89 -4.08
C GLY A 246 -12.43 -12.96 -4.42
N HIS A 247 -12.49 -11.78 -3.80
CA HIS A 247 -13.56 -10.80 -4.04
C HIS A 247 -13.69 -10.41 -5.52
N LEU A 248 -12.58 -10.16 -6.19
CA LEU A 248 -12.56 -9.79 -7.61
C LEU A 248 -12.69 -10.99 -8.56
N ALA A 249 -12.61 -12.21 -8.06
CA ALA A 249 -12.75 -13.42 -8.87
C ALA A 249 -14.22 -13.76 -9.17
N GLY A 250 -15.15 -13.29 -8.34
CA GLY A 250 -16.60 -13.52 -8.50
C GLY A 250 -17.32 -13.66 -7.17
N ASP A 251 -18.61 -13.98 -7.25
CA ASP A 251 -19.50 -14.09 -6.10
C ASP A 251 -19.66 -15.54 -5.67
N TYR A 252 -19.67 -15.79 -4.36
CA TYR A 252 -20.04 -17.06 -3.78
C TYR A 252 -21.56 -17.11 -3.57
N LEU A 253 -22.24 -18.07 -4.20
CA LEU A 253 -23.66 -18.33 -4.00
C LEU A 253 -23.83 -19.55 -3.09
N GLU A 254 -24.27 -19.31 -1.87
CA GLU A 254 -24.46 -20.36 -0.87
C GLU A 254 -25.45 -21.44 -1.39
N GLY A 255 -25.02 -22.71 -1.28
CA GLY A 255 -25.83 -23.86 -1.69
C GLY A 255 -25.81 -24.20 -3.18
N PHE A 256 -25.22 -23.32 -4.03
CA PHE A 256 -25.14 -23.59 -5.47
C PHE A 256 -24.23 -24.79 -5.79
N ASP A 257 -23.19 -24.96 -5.00
CA ASP A 257 -22.24 -26.09 -5.03
C ASP A 257 -22.86 -27.43 -4.59
N ARG A 258 -24.05 -27.41 -3.97
CA ARG A 258 -24.78 -28.60 -3.50
C ARG A 258 -25.84 -29.10 -4.49
N LEU A 259 -26.09 -28.33 -5.55
CA LEU A 259 -27.03 -28.73 -6.60
C LEU A 259 -26.46 -29.96 -7.35
N LYS A 260 -27.28 -31.01 -7.48
CA LYS A 260 -26.96 -32.16 -8.30
C LYS A 260 -27.77 -32.07 -9.60
N ALA A 261 -27.11 -32.32 -10.72
CA ALA A 261 -27.84 -32.53 -11.94
C ALA A 261 -28.77 -33.74 -11.75
N ASP A 262 -30.04 -33.60 -12.06
CA ASP A 262 -30.95 -34.75 -12.13
C ASP A 262 -30.42 -35.71 -13.18
N SER A 263 -30.09 -36.94 -12.74
CA SER A 263 -29.58 -38.04 -13.57
C SER A 263 -30.69 -38.63 -14.41
#